data_f478f1c49cca5c7b0c111e6e9e40cb43
#
_entry.id   f478f1c49cca5c7b0c111e6e9e40cb43
#
_cell.length_a   1.000
_cell.length_b   1.000
_cell.length_c   1.000
_cell.angle_alpha   90.00
_cell.angle_beta   90.00
_cell.angle_gamma   90.00
#
_symmetry.space_group_name_H-M   'P 1'
#
loop_
_entity.id
_entity.type
_entity.pdbx_description
1 polymer ?
#
loop_
_entity_poly.entity_id
_entity_poly.type
_entity_poly.pdbx_seq_one_letter_code
_entity_poly.pdbx_strand_id
1 'polypeptide(L)'
;MKNQLLLRTVARAAVAGTLLAAGAVGCTIKNSGDPANAGAGASASTGDGTAEPANGSGVKIALVPGGAHPYFQPWKQAGQTAKSTYKLGDVTFDETAEWDQQKQNDLLSSLAARGYNAFGVFGVSPTDINSTFARLKSQGLPVASLGSCPAGTVDKADFCLSTDVELAAYKAAEAAIDQMGGKGTLVHLTGNNVDANTQLRIKGVAKAVRESGGKVKLLQTVTDIDKDLQTAQKAVSDLMAAKGKSIQGIVATAYNPAVAAAGAVQSSGSKAKVIAIDDDAKILSSIRNGSVSATVVQNPVGQADIGSWVLALLQTKQCTMRTPGVAVDSGSFVVTKENVADYDTARKAKTAELKKKFADELLNCR
;
A
#
# COMPACT_ATOMS: atom_id res chain seq x y z
N MET A 1 17.88 48.93 -21.81
CA MET A 1 17.39 49.38 -20.50
C MET A 1 17.30 48.18 -19.62
N LYS A 2 18.19 48.06 -18.83
CA LYS A 2 18.56 47.64 -17.49
C LYS A 2 17.38 47.51 -16.54
N ASN A 3 17.25 46.33 -15.89
CA ASN A 3 16.88 46.13 -14.49
C ASN A 3 17.07 44.62 -14.20
N GLN A 4 18.06 44.26 -13.52
CA GLN A 4 18.50 44.18 -12.12
C GLN A 4 17.91 42.96 -11.41
N LEU A 5 18.84 42.00 -11.21
CA LEU A 5 18.79 40.87 -10.25
C LEU A 5 18.57 41.39 -8.82
N LEU A 6 17.81 40.66 -8.04
CA LEU A 6 17.84 40.70 -6.59
C LEU A 6 18.12 39.29 -6.03
N LEU A 7 19.38 39.05 -5.74
CA LEU A 7 19.83 38.00 -4.86
C LEU A 7 19.38 38.35 -3.42
N ARG A 8 18.71 37.41 -2.75
CA ARG A 8 18.56 37.40 -1.28
C ARG A 8 19.43 36.32 -0.69
N THR A 9 20.52 36.75 -0.12
CA THR A 9 21.42 36.01 0.77
C THR A 9 20.71 35.78 2.09
N VAL A 10 20.65 34.55 2.57
CA VAL A 10 20.22 34.21 3.96
C VAL A 10 21.45 33.77 4.71
N ALA A 11 21.73 34.49 5.79
CA ALA A 11 22.87 34.34 6.67
C ALA A 11 22.74 33.07 7.54
N ARG A 12 23.87 32.37 7.68
CA ARG A 12 24.07 31.30 8.68
C ARG A 12 24.38 31.96 10.03
N ALA A 13 23.63 31.60 11.07
CA ALA A 13 24.01 31.83 12.45
C ALA A 13 24.46 30.51 13.08
N ALA A 14 25.72 30.42 13.41
CA ALA A 14 26.30 29.38 14.25
C ALA A 14 26.14 29.80 15.71
N VAL A 15 25.62 28.91 16.56
CA VAL A 15 25.68 29.05 18.02
C VAL A 15 26.46 27.86 18.58
N ALA A 16 27.62 28.18 19.12
CA ALA A 16 28.41 27.32 19.97
C ALA A 16 27.98 27.52 21.42
N GLY A 17 27.85 26.46 22.20
CA GLY A 17 27.48 26.54 23.63
C GLY A 17 27.78 25.26 24.36
N THR A 18 29.00 25.20 24.84
CA THR A 18 29.60 24.74 26.11
C THR A 18 29.02 23.52 26.84
N LEU A 19 29.93 22.54 26.99
CA LEU A 19 29.88 21.44 27.97
C LEU A 19 29.99 22.01 29.40
N LEU A 20 29.23 21.39 30.33
CA LEU A 20 29.53 21.38 31.75
C LEU A 20 29.27 19.95 32.28
N ALA A 21 30.34 19.34 32.79
CA ALA A 21 30.35 18.11 33.53
C ALA A 21 30.37 18.41 35.02
N ALA A 22 29.56 17.67 35.80
CA ALA A 22 29.74 17.40 37.21
C ALA A 22 28.67 16.37 37.62
N GLY A 23 28.87 15.27 38.28
CA GLY A 23 29.75 14.89 39.30
C GLY A 23 28.97 13.85 40.12
N ALA A 24 29.47 12.64 40.27
CA ALA A 24 28.87 11.53 40.99
C ALA A 24 28.92 11.79 42.50
N VAL A 25 27.86 11.41 43.23
CA VAL A 25 27.99 10.98 44.64
C VAL A 25 27.00 9.84 44.89
N GLY A 26 27.52 8.69 45.21
CA GLY A 26 26.76 7.54 45.68
C GLY A 26 26.45 7.67 47.19
N CYS A 27 25.33 7.08 47.59
CA CYS A 27 25.12 6.65 48.96
C CYS A 27 24.37 5.32 48.98
N THR A 28 25.05 4.30 49.40
CA THR A 28 24.52 2.99 49.81
C THR A 28 23.92 3.11 51.20
N ILE A 29 22.68 2.67 51.42
CA ILE A 29 22.19 2.25 52.72
C ILE A 29 21.47 0.91 52.56
N LYS A 30 22.03 -0.12 53.20
CA LYS A 30 21.35 -1.38 53.54
C LYS A 30 20.41 -1.13 54.71
N ASN A 31 19.20 -1.65 54.65
CA ASN A 31 18.61 -2.26 55.82
C ASN A 31 17.53 -3.30 55.49
N SER A 32 17.60 -4.36 56.24
CA SER A 32 16.83 -5.60 56.17
C SER A 32 15.44 -5.48 56.80
N GLY A 33 14.48 -6.24 56.30
CA GLY A 33 13.19 -6.53 56.98
C GLY A 33 12.12 -7.01 56.01
N ASP A 34 11.88 -8.32 55.96
CA ASP A 34 10.74 -9.05 55.38
C ASP A 34 9.45 -8.91 56.21
N PRO A 35 8.30 -9.54 55.78
CA PRO A 35 7.66 -9.67 54.46
C PRO A 35 6.16 -9.24 54.44
N ALA A 36 5.54 -9.40 53.30
CA ALA A 36 4.12 -9.56 52.95
C ALA A 36 3.36 -8.32 52.45
N ASN A 37 3.08 -8.23 51.20
CA ASN A 37 1.77 -8.49 50.59
C ASN A 37 1.79 -8.30 49.09
N ALA A 38 1.13 -9.24 48.38
CA ALA A 38 0.99 -9.25 46.94
C ALA A 38 0.08 -8.11 46.47
N GLY A 39 0.64 -7.23 45.63
CA GLY A 39 -0.09 -6.33 44.78
C GLY A 39 0.48 -6.46 43.39
N ALA A 40 -0.30 -7.07 42.51
CA ALA A 40 0.04 -7.17 41.09
C ALA A 40 0.11 -5.78 40.47
N GLY A 41 1.29 -5.20 40.47
CA GLY A 41 1.62 -3.99 39.73
C GLY A 41 1.75 -4.38 38.25
N ALA A 42 0.77 -4.00 37.46
CA ALA A 42 0.92 -4.03 36.00
C ALA A 42 2.10 -3.12 35.65
N SER A 43 3.21 -3.74 35.24
CA SER A 43 4.30 -3.03 34.58
C SER A 43 3.78 -2.41 33.28
N ALA A 44 3.54 -1.10 33.31
CA ALA A 44 3.35 -0.33 32.10
C ALA A 44 4.67 -0.38 31.31
N SER A 45 4.72 -1.24 30.30
CA SER A 45 5.78 -1.22 29.30
C SER A 45 5.61 0.08 28.50
N THR A 46 6.57 0.98 28.59
CA THR A 46 6.74 2.10 27.67
C THR A 46 7.27 1.58 26.32
N GLY A 47 6.51 0.71 25.69
CA GLY A 47 6.71 0.30 24.31
C GLY A 47 5.80 1.15 23.42
N ASP A 48 6.21 1.37 22.22
CA ASP A 48 5.64 2.03 21.05
C ASP A 48 4.09 2.01 20.87
N GLY A 49 3.28 2.05 21.89
CA GLY A 49 1.82 2.24 21.84
C GLY A 49 1.00 1.16 21.09
N THR A 50 1.63 0.19 20.47
CA THR A 50 0.96 -0.88 19.74
C THR A 50 0.72 -2.09 20.65
N ALA A 51 -0.55 -2.38 20.97
CA ALA A 51 -0.91 -3.54 21.76
C ALA A 51 -0.42 -4.84 21.07
N GLU A 52 0.33 -5.69 21.79
CA GLU A 52 0.64 -7.04 21.31
C GLU A 52 -0.59 -7.96 21.48
N PRO A 53 -0.88 -8.82 20.49
CA PRO A 53 -1.98 -9.78 20.64
C PRO A 53 -1.73 -10.73 21.81
N ALA A 54 -2.58 -10.69 22.83
CA ALA A 54 -2.56 -11.69 23.89
C ALA A 54 -2.93 -13.05 23.28
N ASN A 55 -2.18 -14.10 23.63
CA ASN A 55 -2.45 -15.46 23.15
C ASN A 55 -2.44 -15.59 21.60
N GLY A 56 -1.51 -14.92 20.93
CA GLY A 56 -1.36 -14.97 19.47
C GLY A 56 -1.21 -16.39 18.90
N SER A 57 -0.70 -17.36 19.69
CA SER A 57 -0.54 -18.76 19.26
C SER A 57 -1.84 -19.46 18.89
N GLY A 58 -3.00 -18.97 19.35
CA GLY A 58 -4.32 -19.43 18.94
C GLY A 58 -4.83 -18.80 17.64
N VAL A 59 -4.13 -17.81 17.09
CA VAL A 59 -4.56 -17.10 15.90
C VAL A 59 -3.88 -17.66 14.66
N LYS A 60 -4.69 -18.06 13.67
CA LYS A 60 -4.24 -18.52 12.35
C LYS A 60 -4.83 -17.62 11.27
N ILE A 61 -3.98 -16.88 10.57
CA ILE A 61 -4.40 -15.89 9.56
C ILE A 61 -4.22 -16.45 8.16
N ALA A 62 -5.24 -16.29 7.32
CA ALA A 62 -5.14 -16.51 5.89
C ALA A 62 -5.07 -15.15 5.14
N LEU A 63 -4.00 -14.93 4.38
CA LEU A 63 -3.86 -13.82 3.45
C LEU A 63 -4.20 -14.35 2.05
N VAL A 64 -5.33 -13.90 1.50
CA VAL A 64 -5.90 -14.44 0.26
C VAL A 64 -6.08 -13.31 -0.76
N PRO A 65 -5.15 -13.17 -1.72
CA PRO A 65 -5.34 -12.29 -2.87
C PRO A 65 -6.39 -12.86 -3.84
N GLY A 66 -6.76 -12.06 -4.86
CA GLY A 66 -7.69 -12.51 -5.89
C GLY A 66 -7.14 -13.60 -6.82
N GLY A 67 -5.83 -13.70 -6.90
CA GLY A 67 -5.09 -14.64 -7.74
C GLY A 67 -3.60 -14.32 -7.74
N ALA A 68 -2.81 -15.12 -8.46
CA ALA A 68 -1.38 -14.91 -8.59
C ALA A 68 -1.10 -13.57 -9.30
N HIS A 69 -0.37 -12.69 -8.62
CA HIS A 69 0.04 -11.40 -9.18
C HIS A 69 1.26 -10.84 -8.42
N PRO A 70 2.25 -10.20 -9.10
CA PRO A 70 3.45 -9.68 -8.47
C PRO A 70 3.19 -8.69 -7.32
N TYR A 71 2.15 -7.87 -7.41
CA TYR A 71 1.75 -6.92 -6.37
C TYR A 71 1.55 -7.56 -4.99
N PHE A 72 1.10 -8.82 -4.93
CA PHE A 72 0.81 -9.51 -3.66
C PHE A 72 1.99 -10.30 -3.10
N GLN A 73 3.08 -10.49 -3.84
CA GLN A 73 4.23 -11.25 -3.33
C GLN A 73 4.80 -10.69 -2.02
N PRO A 74 4.82 -9.34 -1.79
CA PRO A 74 5.20 -8.78 -0.49
C PRO A 74 4.32 -9.22 0.69
N TRP A 75 3.05 -9.60 0.46
CA TRP A 75 2.16 -10.09 1.52
C TRP A 75 2.68 -11.39 2.14
N LYS A 76 3.26 -12.28 1.34
CA LYS A 76 3.83 -13.54 1.81
C LYS A 76 4.91 -13.29 2.87
N GLN A 77 5.87 -12.43 2.54
CA GLN A 77 6.97 -12.10 3.48
C GLN A 77 6.47 -11.31 4.68
N ALA A 78 5.60 -10.31 4.47
CA ALA A 78 5.02 -9.52 5.55
C ALA A 78 4.19 -10.38 6.50
N GLY A 79 3.42 -11.34 5.99
CA GLY A 79 2.67 -12.30 6.80
C GLY A 79 3.57 -13.19 7.66
N GLN A 80 4.69 -13.69 7.12
CA GLN A 80 5.66 -14.46 7.90
C GLN A 80 6.34 -13.60 8.97
N THR A 81 6.63 -12.34 8.65
CA THR A 81 7.15 -11.38 9.63
C THR A 81 6.12 -11.14 10.75
N ALA A 82 4.85 -10.92 10.40
CA ALA A 82 3.78 -10.74 11.36
C ALA A 82 3.61 -11.99 12.26
N LYS A 83 3.69 -13.22 11.66
CA LYS A 83 3.66 -14.47 12.42
C LYS A 83 4.71 -14.48 13.53
N SER A 84 5.95 -14.12 13.18
CA SER A 84 7.06 -14.11 14.12
C SER A 84 6.92 -12.99 15.16
N THR A 85 6.59 -11.78 14.71
CA THR A 85 6.50 -10.58 15.56
C THR A 85 5.40 -10.70 16.60
N TYR A 86 4.22 -11.16 16.17
CA TYR A 86 3.03 -11.27 17.05
C TYR A 86 2.82 -12.68 17.60
N LYS A 87 3.79 -13.58 17.42
CA LYS A 87 3.76 -14.97 17.93
C LYS A 87 2.48 -15.72 17.54
N LEU A 88 2.04 -15.53 16.27
CA LEU A 88 0.82 -16.15 15.77
C LEU A 88 1.00 -17.65 15.54
N GLY A 89 -0.07 -18.42 15.68
CA GLY A 89 -0.08 -19.86 15.46
C GLY A 89 0.28 -20.21 14.02
N ASP A 90 -0.32 -19.51 13.05
CA ASP A 90 0.07 -19.62 11.64
C ASP A 90 -0.30 -18.38 10.83
N VAL A 91 0.41 -18.16 9.73
CA VAL A 91 0.02 -17.22 8.67
C VAL A 91 0.27 -17.88 7.33
N THR A 92 -0.79 -18.15 6.56
CA THR A 92 -0.68 -18.65 5.19
C THR A 92 -0.93 -17.54 4.18
N PHE A 93 -0.30 -17.68 3.02
CA PHE A 93 -0.58 -16.88 1.83
C PHE A 93 -1.05 -17.83 0.73
N ASP A 94 -2.26 -17.63 0.21
CA ASP A 94 -2.85 -18.54 -0.78
C ASP A 94 -3.46 -17.74 -1.93
N GLU A 95 -2.82 -17.81 -3.10
CA GLU A 95 -3.17 -17.10 -4.32
C GLU A 95 -3.86 -17.98 -5.38
N THR A 96 -4.45 -19.10 -4.96
CA THR A 96 -5.02 -20.11 -5.86
C THR A 96 -6.45 -19.82 -6.34
N ALA A 97 -7.01 -18.65 -6.01
CA ALA A 97 -8.36 -18.24 -6.42
C ALA A 97 -8.48 -17.92 -7.93
N GLU A 98 -7.36 -17.77 -8.65
CA GLU A 98 -7.32 -17.61 -10.12
C GLU A 98 -8.18 -16.46 -10.67
N TRP A 99 -8.37 -15.38 -9.90
CA TRP A 99 -9.25 -14.24 -10.26
C TRP A 99 -10.70 -14.63 -10.51
N ASP A 100 -11.16 -15.72 -9.87
CA ASP A 100 -12.52 -16.22 -9.90
C ASP A 100 -13.17 -16.06 -8.52
N GLN A 101 -14.29 -15.34 -8.44
CA GLN A 101 -14.95 -15.05 -7.16
C GLN A 101 -15.49 -16.31 -6.50
N GLN A 102 -16.01 -17.28 -7.29
CA GLN A 102 -16.51 -18.54 -6.72
C GLN A 102 -15.38 -19.39 -6.16
N LYS A 103 -14.28 -19.52 -6.90
CA LYS A 103 -13.07 -20.20 -6.40
C LYS A 103 -12.53 -19.54 -5.14
N GLN A 104 -12.55 -18.20 -5.06
CA GLN A 104 -12.16 -17.48 -3.86
C GLN A 104 -13.07 -17.77 -2.68
N ASN A 105 -14.39 -17.84 -2.89
CA ASN A 105 -15.37 -18.19 -1.85
C ASN A 105 -15.13 -19.62 -1.31
N ASP A 106 -14.86 -20.58 -2.20
CA ASP A 106 -14.59 -21.96 -1.86
C ASP A 106 -13.25 -22.09 -1.11
N LEU A 107 -12.21 -21.37 -1.55
CA LEU A 107 -10.92 -21.31 -0.88
C LEU A 107 -11.05 -20.76 0.54
N LEU A 108 -11.74 -19.63 0.73
CA LEU A 108 -11.97 -19.05 2.05
C LEU A 108 -12.74 -19.99 2.98
N SER A 109 -13.72 -20.72 2.44
CA SER A 109 -14.47 -21.73 3.19
C SER A 109 -13.59 -22.92 3.59
N SER A 110 -12.75 -23.40 2.68
CA SER A 110 -11.79 -24.49 2.93
C SER A 110 -10.76 -24.08 3.99
N LEU A 111 -10.22 -22.86 3.92
CA LEU A 111 -9.27 -22.34 4.92
C LEU A 111 -9.91 -22.23 6.30
N ALA A 112 -11.16 -21.76 6.39
CA ALA A 112 -11.90 -21.73 7.65
C ALA A 112 -12.10 -23.15 8.22
N ALA A 113 -12.47 -24.14 7.40
CA ALA A 113 -12.59 -25.54 7.81
C ALA A 113 -11.25 -26.15 8.27
N ARG A 114 -10.13 -25.68 7.77
CA ARG A 114 -8.76 -26.05 8.19
C ARG A 114 -8.30 -25.35 9.46
N GLY A 115 -9.16 -24.53 10.08
CA GLY A 115 -8.91 -23.87 11.35
C GLY A 115 -8.21 -22.52 11.24
N TYR A 116 -8.12 -21.91 10.04
CA TYR A 116 -7.79 -20.50 9.92
C TYR A 116 -8.96 -19.68 10.44
N ASN A 117 -8.67 -18.74 11.33
CA ASN A 117 -9.69 -18.06 12.11
C ASN A 117 -9.66 -16.52 11.99
N ALA A 118 -8.86 -15.99 11.07
CA ALA A 118 -8.84 -14.58 10.69
C ALA A 118 -8.40 -14.45 9.23
N PHE A 119 -8.97 -13.50 8.48
CA PHE A 119 -8.83 -13.45 7.03
C PHE A 119 -8.48 -12.05 6.53
N GLY A 120 -7.34 -11.91 5.85
CA GLY A 120 -6.95 -10.73 5.08
C GLY A 120 -7.17 -11.01 3.59
N VAL A 121 -8.12 -10.34 2.95
CA VAL A 121 -8.62 -10.71 1.62
C VAL A 121 -8.60 -9.54 0.66
N PHE A 122 -8.06 -9.75 -0.54
CA PHE A 122 -8.37 -8.91 -1.70
C PHE A 122 -9.53 -9.56 -2.46
N GLY A 123 -10.74 -8.97 -2.38
CA GLY A 123 -11.93 -9.52 -3.04
C GLY A 123 -11.84 -9.41 -4.56
N VAL A 124 -12.12 -10.50 -5.28
CA VAL A 124 -12.14 -10.54 -6.75
C VAL A 124 -13.27 -9.68 -7.29
N SER A 125 -14.50 -9.92 -6.80
CA SER A 125 -15.66 -9.11 -7.17
C SER A 125 -15.78 -7.91 -6.23
N PRO A 126 -16.03 -6.70 -6.77
CA PRO A 126 -16.19 -5.50 -5.95
C PRO A 126 -17.43 -5.53 -5.03
N THR A 127 -18.38 -6.42 -5.26
CA THR A 127 -19.64 -6.50 -4.50
C THR A 127 -19.90 -7.89 -3.93
N ASP A 128 -19.69 -8.95 -4.71
CA ASP A 128 -20.11 -10.31 -4.33
C ASP A 128 -19.31 -10.88 -3.17
N ILE A 129 -18.07 -10.42 -2.97
CA ILE A 129 -17.24 -10.77 -1.83
C ILE A 129 -17.88 -10.42 -0.47
N ASN A 130 -18.75 -9.40 -0.44
CA ASN A 130 -19.36 -8.93 0.80
C ASN A 130 -20.21 -10.00 1.49
N SER A 131 -20.92 -10.85 0.73
CA SER A 131 -21.69 -11.96 1.27
C SER A 131 -20.80 -13.01 1.96
N THR A 132 -19.62 -13.26 1.39
CA THR A 132 -18.63 -14.15 2.00
C THR A 132 -18.02 -13.54 3.27
N PHE A 133 -17.75 -12.22 3.28
CA PHE A 133 -17.31 -11.52 4.48
C PHE A 133 -18.36 -11.60 5.60
N ALA A 134 -19.64 -11.37 5.28
CA ALA A 134 -20.72 -11.51 6.25
C ALA A 134 -20.80 -12.92 6.82
N ARG A 135 -20.68 -13.95 5.99
CA ARG A 135 -20.69 -15.36 6.41
C ARG A 135 -19.52 -15.69 7.33
N LEU A 136 -18.30 -15.27 7.02
CA LEU A 136 -17.14 -15.49 7.90
C LEU A 136 -17.31 -14.77 9.24
N LYS A 137 -17.74 -13.53 9.24
CA LYS A 137 -18.00 -12.74 10.45
C LYS A 137 -19.10 -13.33 11.31
N SER A 138 -20.17 -13.89 10.74
CA SER A 138 -21.22 -14.57 11.49
C SER A 138 -20.73 -15.82 12.23
N GLN A 139 -19.60 -16.40 11.80
CA GLN A 139 -18.90 -17.50 12.46
C GLN A 139 -17.89 -17.02 13.53
N GLY A 140 -17.81 -15.71 13.78
CA GLY A 140 -16.85 -15.12 14.72
C GLY A 140 -15.42 -15.01 14.15
N LEU A 141 -15.28 -15.06 12.83
CA LEU A 141 -13.99 -14.99 12.14
C LEU A 141 -13.81 -13.56 11.59
N PRO A 142 -12.91 -12.75 12.17
CA PRO A 142 -12.66 -11.40 11.69
C PRO A 142 -12.09 -11.38 10.27
N VAL A 143 -12.50 -10.35 9.50
CA VAL A 143 -12.11 -10.18 8.11
C VAL A 143 -11.60 -8.76 7.86
N ALA A 144 -10.42 -8.65 7.27
CA ALA A 144 -9.89 -7.41 6.70
C ALA A 144 -9.98 -7.46 5.18
N SER A 145 -10.51 -6.41 4.54
CA SER A 145 -10.31 -6.22 3.11
C SER A 145 -8.99 -5.49 2.88
N LEU A 146 -8.07 -6.10 2.17
CA LEU A 146 -6.71 -5.59 1.95
C LEU A 146 -6.49 -5.32 0.46
N GLY A 147 -5.90 -4.16 0.15
CA GLY A 147 -5.56 -3.76 -1.22
C GLY A 147 -6.73 -3.34 -2.11
N SER A 148 -7.97 -3.66 -1.75
CA SER A 148 -9.20 -3.20 -2.41
C SER A 148 -10.32 -3.11 -1.39
N CYS A 149 -11.12 -2.04 -1.46
CA CYS A 149 -12.29 -1.86 -0.60
C CYS A 149 -13.55 -2.23 -1.37
N PRO A 150 -14.34 -3.22 -0.94
CA PRO A 150 -15.57 -3.58 -1.61
C PRO A 150 -16.55 -2.41 -1.68
N ALA A 151 -17.29 -2.35 -2.77
CA ALA A 151 -18.40 -1.41 -2.95
C ALA A 151 -19.62 -1.82 -2.10
N GLY A 152 -20.64 -0.96 -2.05
CA GLY A 152 -21.85 -1.20 -1.24
C GLY A 152 -21.72 -0.72 0.20
N THR A 153 -22.81 -0.89 0.96
CA THR A 153 -22.95 -0.39 2.34
C THR A 153 -23.13 -1.47 3.38
N VAL A 154 -23.38 -2.71 2.96
CA VAL A 154 -23.71 -3.86 3.83
C VAL A 154 -22.65 -4.96 3.70
N ASP A 155 -22.61 -5.84 4.68
CA ASP A 155 -21.83 -7.10 4.70
C ASP A 155 -20.32 -6.93 4.55
N LYS A 156 -19.81 -5.73 4.73
CA LYS A 156 -18.38 -5.44 4.56
C LYS A 156 -17.50 -6.15 5.59
N ALA A 157 -16.20 -6.23 5.29
CA ALA A 157 -15.15 -6.61 6.22
C ALA A 157 -15.18 -5.75 7.50
N ASP A 158 -14.50 -6.18 8.56
CA ASP A 158 -14.39 -5.39 9.79
C ASP A 158 -13.70 -4.06 9.54
N PHE A 159 -12.74 -4.03 8.64
CA PHE A 159 -12.11 -2.81 8.10
C PHE A 159 -11.56 -3.06 6.70
N CYS A 160 -11.29 -1.98 5.98
CA CYS A 160 -10.54 -2.02 4.73
C CYS A 160 -9.24 -1.22 4.88
N LEU A 161 -8.12 -1.80 4.45
CA LEU A 161 -6.83 -1.14 4.35
C LEU A 161 -6.31 -1.26 2.91
N SER A 162 -6.44 -0.20 2.15
CA SER A 162 -6.13 -0.16 0.72
C SER A 162 -5.50 1.17 0.35
N THR A 163 -4.75 1.23 -0.72
CA THR A 163 -4.33 2.50 -1.32
C THR A 163 -5.56 3.27 -1.83
N ASP A 164 -5.60 4.58 -1.63
CA ASP A 164 -6.47 5.46 -2.42
C ASP A 164 -5.96 5.49 -3.86
N VAL A 165 -6.46 4.55 -4.66
CA VAL A 165 -5.98 4.34 -6.04
C VAL A 165 -6.43 5.43 -7.00
N GLU A 166 -7.52 6.15 -6.70
CA GLU A 166 -7.93 7.35 -7.47
C GLU A 166 -6.90 8.45 -7.28
N LEU A 167 -6.52 8.74 -6.03
CA LEU A 167 -5.49 9.72 -5.70
C LEU A 167 -4.11 9.30 -6.23
N ALA A 168 -3.75 8.02 -6.14
CA ALA A 168 -2.48 7.52 -6.66
C ALA A 168 -2.38 7.70 -8.18
N ALA A 169 -3.45 7.37 -8.91
CA ALA A 169 -3.51 7.54 -10.36
C ALA A 169 -3.55 9.02 -10.77
N TYR A 170 -4.23 9.85 -9.98
CA TYR A 170 -4.21 11.31 -10.16
C TYR A 170 -2.78 11.85 -10.04
N LYS A 171 -2.04 11.51 -8.97
CA LYS A 171 -0.65 11.89 -8.78
C LYS A 171 0.26 11.42 -9.93
N ALA A 172 0.04 10.20 -10.42
CA ALA A 172 0.80 9.68 -11.56
C ALA A 172 0.55 10.50 -12.83
N ALA A 173 -0.71 10.89 -13.08
CA ALA A 173 -1.05 11.70 -14.23
C ALA A 173 -0.53 13.14 -14.09
N GLU A 174 -0.60 13.77 -12.91
CA GLU A 174 0.02 15.07 -12.65
C GLU A 174 1.53 15.03 -12.92
N ALA A 175 2.24 14.04 -12.38
CA ALA A 175 3.66 13.87 -12.62
C ALA A 175 3.98 13.70 -14.12
N ALA A 176 3.14 12.98 -14.88
CA ALA A 176 3.31 12.87 -16.32
C ALA A 176 3.10 14.21 -17.03
N ILE A 177 2.06 14.95 -16.67
CA ILE A 177 1.75 16.28 -17.23
C ILE A 177 2.90 17.25 -16.96
N ASP A 178 3.45 17.26 -15.76
CA ASP A 178 4.60 18.10 -15.41
C ASP A 178 5.84 17.73 -16.22
N GLN A 179 6.16 16.43 -16.34
CA GLN A 179 7.28 15.95 -17.14
C GLN A 179 7.13 16.22 -18.64
N MET A 180 5.90 16.36 -19.14
CA MET A 180 5.57 16.75 -20.51
C MET A 180 5.65 18.27 -20.73
N GLY A 181 5.90 19.07 -19.69
CA GLY A 181 5.86 20.53 -19.75
C GLY A 181 4.44 21.11 -19.85
N GLY A 182 3.48 20.44 -19.27
CA GLY A 182 2.09 20.87 -19.13
C GLY A 182 1.24 20.81 -20.40
N LYS A 183 1.70 20.15 -21.48
CA LYS A 183 0.97 20.06 -22.77
C LYS A 183 1.32 18.79 -23.54
N GLY A 184 0.44 18.39 -24.46
CA GLY A 184 0.69 17.28 -25.37
C GLY A 184 -0.34 16.15 -25.25
N THR A 185 0.04 14.95 -25.64
CA THR A 185 -0.84 13.77 -25.71
C THR A 185 -0.38 12.71 -24.75
N LEU A 186 -1.28 12.27 -23.91
CA LEU A 186 -1.09 11.26 -22.87
C LEU A 186 -1.86 9.98 -23.20
N VAL A 187 -1.28 8.84 -22.88
CA VAL A 187 -1.94 7.52 -22.90
C VAL A 187 -2.00 6.98 -21.49
N HIS A 188 -3.12 6.37 -21.13
CA HIS A 188 -3.30 5.65 -19.88
C HIS A 188 -3.34 4.15 -20.14
N LEU A 189 -2.50 3.38 -19.43
CA LEU A 189 -2.43 1.93 -19.45
C LEU A 189 -2.85 1.39 -18.09
N THR A 190 -3.81 0.45 -18.03
CA THR A 190 -4.36 0.01 -16.76
C THR A 190 -4.84 -1.44 -16.80
N GLY A 191 -5.44 -1.90 -15.70
CA GLY A 191 -5.86 -3.27 -15.47
C GLY A 191 -7.20 -3.66 -16.07
N ASN A 192 -7.81 -4.65 -15.46
CA ASN A 192 -9.10 -5.20 -15.89
C ASN A 192 -10.22 -4.14 -15.74
N ASN A 193 -10.96 -3.91 -16.82
CA ASN A 193 -11.98 -2.87 -16.87
C ASN A 193 -13.15 -3.08 -15.90
N VAL A 194 -13.42 -4.30 -15.47
CA VAL A 194 -14.48 -4.58 -14.48
C VAL A 194 -14.02 -4.45 -13.02
N ASP A 195 -12.72 -4.31 -12.78
CA ASP A 195 -12.16 -4.12 -11.43
C ASP A 195 -12.44 -2.71 -10.91
N ALA A 196 -12.93 -2.62 -9.66
CA ALA A 196 -13.25 -1.35 -9.00
C ALA A 196 -12.02 -0.43 -8.91
N ASN A 197 -10.83 -0.96 -8.62
CA ASN A 197 -9.60 -0.17 -8.57
C ASN A 197 -9.26 0.41 -9.95
N THR A 198 -9.46 -0.36 -11.03
CA THR A 198 -9.25 0.12 -12.40
C THR A 198 -10.16 1.29 -12.72
N GLN A 199 -11.45 1.23 -12.35
CA GLN A 199 -12.39 2.33 -12.56
C GLN A 199 -11.98 3.60 -11.80
N LEU A 200 -11.52 3.46 -10.56
CA LEU A 200 -11.01 4.58 -9.77
C LEU A 200 -9.73 5.18 -10.38
N ARG A 201 -8.82 4.34 -10.89
CA ARG A 201 -7.61 4.80 -11.59
C ARG A 201 -7.94 5.57 -12.86
N ILE A 202 -8.90 5.09 -13.67
CA ILE A 202 -9.38 5.81 -14.86
C ILE A 202 -9.92 7.19 -14.47
N LYS A 203 -10.71 7.26 -13.41
CA LYS A 203 -11.27 8.50 -12.88
C LYS A 203 -10.18 9.48 -12.42
N GLY A 204 -9.15 9.00 -11.69
CA GLY A 204 -8.03 9.80 -11.22
C GLY A 204 -7.23 10.41 -12.39
N VAL A 205 -6.85 9.60 -13.38
CA VAL A 205 -6.14 10.08 -14.59
C VAL A 205 -6.99 11.09 -15.36
N ALA A 206 -8.28 10.78 -15.57
CA ALA A 206 -9.18 11.68 -16.30
C ALA A 206 -9.36 13.02 -15.56
N LYS A 207 -9.34 13.03 -14.23
CA LYS A 207 -9.40 14.24 -13.40
C LYS A 207 -8.17 15.12 -13.67
N ALA A 208 -6.95 14.59 -13.57
CA ALA A 208 -5.72 15.35 -13.81
C ALA A 208 -5.67 15.92 -15.24
N VAL A 209 -6.08 15.13 -16.24
CA VAL A 209 -6.15 15.61 -17.64
C VAL A 209 -7.14 16.76 -17.79
N ARG A 210 -8.33 16.69 -17.18
CA ARG A 210 -9.30 17.80 -17.22
C ARG A 210 -8.75 19.06 -16.59
N GLU A 211 -8.04 18.94 -15.46
CA GLU A 211 -7.45 20.06 -14.73
C GLU A 211 -6.28 20.72 -15.47
N SER A 212 -5.72 20.08 -16.51
CA SER A 212 -4.76 20.69 -17.42
C SER A 212 -5.36 21.82 -18.29
N GLY A 213 -6.67 22.05 -18.23
CA GLY A 213 -7.37 23.09 -18.98
C GLY A 213 -7.31 22.88 -20.51
N GLY A 214 -7.31 21.61 -20.96
CA GLY A 214 -7.28 21.24 -22.38
C GLY A 214 -5.89 21.28 -23.03
N LYS A 215 -4.85 21.60 -22.28
CA LYS A 215 -3.46 21.61 -22.77
C LYS A 215 -2.91 20.20 -22.98
N VAL A 216 -3.40 19.25 -22.19
CA VAL A 216 -3.09 17.82 -22.33
C VAL A 216 -4.33 17.09 -22.82
N LYS A 217 -4.15 16.21 -23.81
CA LYS A 217 -5.22 15.36 -24.35
C LYS A 217 -4.96 13.91 -23.97
N LEU A 218 -5.94 13.23 -23.39
CA LEU A 218 -5.92 11.80 -23.23
C LEU A 218 -6.27 11.15 -24.59
N LEU A 219 -5.28 10.51 -25.22
CA LEU A 219 -5.45 9.84 -26.52
C LEU A 219 -6.36 8.63 -26.40
N GLN A 220 -6.07 7.79 -25.42
CA GLN A 220 -6.88 6.62 -25.07
C GLN A 220 -6.49 6.06 -23.69
N THR A 221 -7.40 5.32 -23.09
CA THR A 221 -7.13 4.38 -22.01
C THR A 221 -7.14 2.97 -22.55
N VAL A 222 -6.09 2.19 -22.28
CA VAL A 222 -5.97 0.78 -22.65
C VAL A 222 -6.20 -0.04 -21.39
N THR A 223 -7.27 -0.83 -21.38
CA THR A 223 -7.67 -1.71 -20.28
C THR A 223 -7.39 -3.18 -20.60
N ASP A 224 -7.58 -4.06 -19.64
CA ASP A 224 -7.55 -5.52 -19.77
C ASP A 224 -6.18 -6.09 -20.18
N ILE A 225 -5.10 -5.36 -19.85
CA ILE A 225 -3.73 -5.69 -20.23
C ILE A 225 -2.81 -6.01 -19.05
N ASP A 226 -3.38 -6.22 -17.84
CA ASP A 226 -2.61 -6.56 -16.62
C ASP A 226 -2.73 -8.05 -16.24
N LYS A 227 -3.28 -8.87 -17.10
CA LYS A 227 -3.41 -10.31 -16.86
C LYS A 227 -2.04 -10.98 -16.68
N ASP A 228 -1.12 -10.68 -17.57
CA ASP A 228 0.26 -11.15 -17.58
C ASP A 228 1.15 -10.18 -18.38
N LEU A 229 2.47 -10.34 -18.20
CA LEU A 229 3.44 -9.45 -18.85
C LEU A 229 3.43 -9.56 -20.38
N GLN A 230 3.17 -10.74 -20.94
CA GLN A 230 3.15 -10.94 -22.39
C GLN A 230 1.98 -10.19 -23.04
N THR A 231 0.80 -10.27 -22.44
CA THR A 231 -0.39 -9.52 -22.86
C THR A 231 -0.12 -8.02 -22.83
N ALA A 232 0.48 -7.51 -21.75
CA ALA A 232 0.84 -6.10 -21.61
C ALA A 232 1.88 -5.69 -22.68
N GLN A 233 2.94 -6.47 -22.88
CA GLN A 233 3.99 -6.18 -23.86
C GLN A 233 3.43 -6.10 -25.29
N LYS A 234 2.56 -7.05 -25.66
CA LYS A 234 1.91 -7.02 -26.97
C LYS A 234 1.09 -5.76 -27.16
N ALA A 235 0.20 -5.43 -26.23
CA ALA A 235 -0.68 -4.27 -26.32
C ALA A 235 0.11 -2.96 -26.40
N VAL A 236 1.16 -2.81 -25.57
CA VAL A 236 2.00 -1.62 -25.58
C VAL A 236 2.83 -1.53 -26.86
N SER A 237 3.36 -2.64 -27.37
CA SER A 237 4.10 -2.68 -28.64
C SER A 237 3.22 -2.25 -29.81
N ASP A 238 2.00 -2.80 -29.90
CA ASP A 238 1.03 -2.44 -30.94
C ASP A 238 0.65 -0.96 -30.87
N LEU A 239 0.43 -0.43 -29.66
CA LEU A 239 0.15 0.98 -29.45
C LEU A 239 1.31 1.88 -29.89
N MET A 240 2.54 1.53 -29.50
CA MET A 240 3.74 2.31 -29.87
C MET A 240 4.02 2.24 -31.38
N ALA A 241 3.80 1.11 -32.03
CA ALA A 241 3.92 0.99 -33.47
C ALA A 241 2.89 1.87 -34.21
N ALA A 242 1.64 1.87 -33.73
CA ALA A 242 0.57 2.61 -34.39
C ALA A 242 0.59 4.12 -34.12
N LYS A 243 0.92 4.54 -32.90
CA LYS A 243 0.72 5.91 -32.42
C LYS A 243 1.91 6.50 -31.66
N GLY A 244 3.03 5.80 -31.53
CA GLY A 244 4.15 6.20 -30.67
C GLY A 244 4.67 7.61 -30.94
N LYS A 245 4.67 8.06 -32.22
CA LYS A 245 5.11 9.44 -32.60
C LYS A 245 4.22 10.55 -32.04
N SER A 246 2.95 10.25 -31.75
CA SER A 246 2.00 11.22 -31.20
C SER A 246 1.91 11.20 -29.67
N ILE A 247 2.60 10.28 -28.99
CA ILE A 247 2.54 10.09 -27.54
C ILE A 247 3.70 10.85 -26.88
N GLN A 248 3.40 11.81 -26.01
CA GLN A 248 4.37 12.54 -25.20
C GLN A 248 4.46 12.02 -23.76
N GLY A 249 3.36 11.41 -23.25
CA GLY A 249 3.32 10.83 -21.93
C GLY A 249 2.60 9.49 -21.88
N ILE A 250 3.06 8.59 -21.02
CA ILE A 250 2.44 7.31 -20.72
C ILE A 250 2.28 7.22 -19.20
N VAL A 251 1.05 7.07 -18.75
CA VAL A 251 0.73 6.76 -17.35
C VAL A 251 0.28 5.31 -17.28
N ALA A 252 1.05 4.48 -16.60
CA ALA A 252 0.71 3.08 -16.40
C ALA A 252 0.33 2.86 -14.93
N THR A 253 -0.95 2.59 -14.66
CA THR A 253 -1.50 2.43 -13.31
C THR A 253 -1.79 0.97 -12.95
N ALA A 254 -1.17 0.03 -13.65
CA ALA A 254 -1.19 -1.40 -13.36
C ALA A 254 0.22 -1.97 -13.57
N TYR A 255 0.53 -3.07 -12.86
CA TYR A 255 1.89 -3.58 -12.70
C TYR A 255 2.53 -4.02 -14.04
N ASN A 256 1.92 -5.00 -14.73
CA ASN A 256 2.47 -5.50 -16.00
C ASN A 256 2.51 -4.44 -17.11
N PRO A 257 1.48 -3.58 -17.29
CA PRO A 257 1.52 -2.45 -18.20
C PRO A 257 2.66 -1.46 -17.90
N ALA A 258 2.99 -1.21 -16.63
CA ALA A 258 4.10 -0.35 -16.26
C ALA A 258 5.46 -0.93 -16.71
N VAL A 259 5.69 -2.20 -16.43
CA VAL A 259 6.91 -2.91 -16.86
C VAL A 259 7.01 -2.95 -18.38
N ALA A 260 5.89 -3.19 -19.08
CA ALA A 260 5.82 -3.20 -20.54
C ALA A 260 6.13 -1.83 -21.15
N ALA A 261 5.54 -0.74 -20.59
CA ALA A 261 5.77 0.63 -21.05
C ALA A 261 7.23 1.05 -20.89
N ALA A 262 7.85 0.75 -19.73
CA ALA A 262 9.26 1.01 -19.49
C ALA A 262 10.15 0.32 -20.54
N GLY A 263 9.86 -0.95 -20.87
CA GLY A 263 10.59 -1.70 -21.89
C GLY A 263 10.39 -1.15 -23.29
N ALA A 264 9.16 -0.79 -23.66
CA ALA A 264 8.83 -0.30 -24.99
C ALA A 264 9.47 1.07 -25.30
N VAL A 265 9.45 1.99 -24.34
CA VAL A 265 10.11 3.31 -24.49
C VAL A 265 11.62 3.15 -24.62
N GLN A 266 12.23 2.28 -23.82
CA GLN A 266 13.66 2.01 -23.88
C GLN A 266 14.07 1.39 -25.24
N SER A 267 13.33 0.38 -25.72
CA SER A 267 13.66 -0.33 -26.96
C SER A 267 13.38 0.48 -28.23
N SER A 268 12.34 1.31 -28.24
CA SER A 268 11.96 2.14 -29.39
C SER A 268 12.73 3.46 -29.50
N GLY A 269 13.49 3.85 -28.48
CA GLY A 269 14.12 5.17 -28.39
C GLY A 269 13.12 6.31 -28.29
N SER A 270 11.87 6.05 -27.91
CA SER A 270 10.82 7.06 -27.72
C SER A 270 11.23 8.08 -26.65
N LYS A 271 10.79 9.33 -26.82
CA LYS A 271 10.98 10.42 -25.86
C LYS A 271 9.77 10.59 -24.93
N ALA A 272 8.77 9.72 -25.04
CA ALA A 272 7.60 9.76 -24.19
C ALA A 272 8.00 9.62 -22.71
N LYS A 273 7.43 10.47 -21.86
CA LYS A 273 7.62 10.42 -20.41
C LYS A 273 6.79 9.31 -19.83
N VAL A 274 7.40 8.38 -19.09
CA VAL A 274 6.71 7.25 -18.47
C VAL A 274 6.60 7.49 -16.98
N ILE A 275 5.37 7.45 -16.48
CA ILE A 275 5.07 7.35 -15.07
C ILE A 275 4.45 5.97 -14.83
N ALA A 276 5.14 5.17 -14.03
CA ALA A 276 4.77 3.81 -13.70
C ALA A 276 3.96 3.73 -12.39
N ILE A 277 3.57 2.53 -12.02
CA ILE A 277 3.06 2.17 -10.69
C ILE A 277 3.95 1.06 -10.10
N ASP A 278 3.95 0.99 -8.78
CA ASP A 278 4.65 -0.02 -7.97
C ASP A 278 6.19 0.02 -8.09
N ASP A 279 6.85 -0.90 -7.43
CA ASP A 279 8.29 -0.91 -7.21
C ASP A 279 9.00 -2.14 -7.81
N ASP A 280 8.51 -2.60 -8.98
CA ASP A 280 9.23 -3.63 -9.74
C ASP A 280 10.70 -3.23 -9.94
N ALA A 281 11.60 -4.21 -9.82
CA ALA A 281 13.05 -3.99 -9.92
C ALA A 281 13.45 -3.33 -11.26
N LYS A 282 12.75 -3.65 -12.35
CA LYS A 282 12.96 -3.05 -13.67
C LYS A 282 12.52 -1.59 -13.67
N ILE A 283 11.39 -1.26 -13.04
CA ILE A 283 10.91 0.12 -12.91
C ILE A 283 11.91 0.96 -12.11
N LEU A 284 12.32 0.48 -10.92
CA LEU A 284 13.31 1.19 -10.09
C LEU A 284 14.67 1.36 -10.79
N SER A 285 15.12 0.36 -11.54
CA SER A 285 16.33 0.45 -12.36
C SER A 285 16.16 1.48 -13.49
N SER A 286 14.99 1.51 -14.12
CA SER A 286 14.65 2.44 -15.21
C SER A 286 14.53 3.90 -14.71
N ILE A 287 14.14 4.12 -13.46
CA ILE A 287 14.18 5.44 -12.82
C ILE A 287 15.64 5.88 -12.61
N ARG A 288 16.50 4.99 -12.08
CA ARG A 288 17.92 5.31 -11.86
C ARG A 288 18.64 5.69 -13.14
N ASN A 289 18.36 5.02 -14.24
CA ASN A 289 18.97 5.31 -15.55
C ASN A 289 18.24 6.40 -16.35
N GLY A 290 17.09 6.89 -15.87
CA GLY A 290 16.33 7.99 -16.47
C GLY A 290 15.40 7.60 -17.63
N SER A 291 15.21 6.31 -17.93
CA SER A 291 14.26 5.86 -18.97
C SER A 291 12.80 5.86 -18.51
N VAL A 292 12.56 5.81 -17.20
CA VAL A 292 11.27 6.06 -16.56
C VAL A 292 11.41 7.31 -15.70
N SER A 293 10.45 8.22 -15.79
CA SER A 293 10.53 9.53 -15.09
C SER A 293 10.20 9.40 -13.60
N ALA A 294 9.18 8.60 -13.26
CA ALA A 294 8.78 8.33 -11.89
C ALA A 294 7.91 7.06 -11.81
N THR A 295 7.68 6.59 -10.59
CA THR A 295 6.64 5.61 -10.29
C THR A 295 5.84 6.05 -9.06
N VAL A 296 4.59 5.61 -8.94
CA VAL A 296 3.80 5.76 -7.72
C VAL A 296 3.76 4.42 -6.99
N VAL A 297 4.51 4.32 -5.91
CA VAL A 297 4.61 3.09 -5.10
C VAL A 297 3.47 3.05 -4.10
N GLN A 298 2.86 1.88 -3.96
CA GLN A 298 1.86 1.55 -2.95
C GLN A 298 2.50 0.91 -1.70
N ASN A 299 1.67 0.46 -0.75
CA ASN A 299 2.17 -0.13 0.50
C ASN A 299 1.64 -1.55 0.77
N PRO A 300 1.86 -2.52 -0.11
CA PRO A 300 1.38 -3.89 0.10
C PRO A 300 1.98 -4.54 1.36
N VAL A 301 3.24 -4.24 1.70
CA VAL A 301 3.87 -4.72 2.95
C VAL A 301 3.10 -4.23 4.17
N GLY A 302 2.79 -2.93 4.24
CA GLY A 302 2.03 -2.35 5.34
C GLY A 302 0.59 -2.87 5.42
N GLN A 303 -0.04 -3.16 4.27
CA GLN A 303 -1.37 -3.77 4.23
C GLN A 303 -1.37 -5.14 4.92
N ALA A 304 -0.43 -6.01 4.58
CA ALA A 304 -0.37 -7.35 5.17
C ALA A 304 0.09 -7.32 6.63
N ASP A 305 1.07 -6.49 7.00
CA ASP A 305 1.57 -6.37 8.37
C ASP A 305 0.51 -5.81 9.31
N ILE A 306 -0.05 -4.64 9.01
CA ILE A 306 -1.12 -4.00 9.81
C ILE A 306 -2.37 -4.87 9.80
N GLY A 307 -2.74 -5.41 8.62
CA GLY A 307 -3.88 -6.31 8.48
C GLY A 307 -3.77 -7.52 9.41
N SER A 308 -2.61 -8.17 9.43
CA SER A 308 -2.37 -9.32 10.31
C SER A 308 -2.40 -8.94 11.80
N TRP A 309 -1.81 -7.81 12.17
CA TRP A 309 -1.81 -7.32 13.53
C TRP A 309 -3.23 -7.01 14.03
N VAL A 310 -4.00 -6.23 13.28
CA VAL A 310 -5.38 -5.87 13.65
C VAL A 310 -6.28 -7.10 13.70
N LEU A 311 -6.18 -8.01 12.71
CA LEU A 311 -6.92 -9.26 12.69
C LEU A 311 -6.63 -10.11 13.93
N ALA A 312 -5.39 -10.15 14.40
CA ALA A 312 -5.02 -10.88 15.61
C ALA A 312 -5.66 -10.26 16.87
N LEU A 313 -5.67 -8.93 16.98
CA LEU A 313 -6.34 -8.22 18.07
C LEU A 313 -7.86 -8.43 18.10
N LEU A 314 -8.49 -8.48 16.91
CA LEU A 314 -9.92 -8.75 16.77
C LEU A 314 -10.24 -10.21 17.13
N GLN A 315 -9.44 -11.16 16.65
CA GLN A 315 -9.64 -12.60 16.90
C GLN A 315 -9.47 -12.96 18.38
N THR A 316 -8.50 -12.36 19.06
CA THR A 316 -8.29 -12.54 20.52
C THR A 316 -9.30 -11.78 21.36
N LYS A 317 -10.19 -10.99 20.74
CA LYS A 317 -11.18 -10.14 21.39
C LYS A 317 -10.57 -9.10 22.35
N GLN A 318 -9.28 -8.80 22.18
CA GLN A 318 -8.63 -7.71 22.88
C GLN A 318 -9.14 -6.35 22.43
N CYS A 319 -9.45 -6.23 21.15
CA CYS A 319 -9.93 -5.00 20.57
C CYS A 319 -11.18 -5.24 19.71
N THR A 320 -11.91 -4.18 19.46
CA THR A 320 -12.98 -4.09 18.45
C THR A 320 -12.75 -2.87 17.58
N MET A 321 -13.28 -2.87 16.36
CA MET A 321 -13.26 -1.66 15.52
C MET A 321 -14.23 -0.63 16.11
N ARG A 322 -13.79 0.63 16.28
CA ARG A 322 -14.67 1.75 16.70
C ARG A 322 -15.73 2.02 15.63
N THR A 323 -15.34 1.93 14.37
CA THR A 323 -16.23 2.08 13.21
C THR A 323 -16.08 0.85 12.33
N PRO A 324 -16.98 -0.14 12.42
CA PRO A 324 -16.96 -1.31 11.55
C PRO A 324 -17.02 -0.92 10.07
N GLY A 325 -16.23 -1.58 9.24
CA GLY A 325 -16.18 -1.33 7.80
C GLY A 325 -15.44 -0.06 7.38
N VAL A 326 -14.73 0.61 8.29
CA VAL A 326 -13.93 1.80 7.96
C VAL A 326 -12.89 1.49 6.87
N ALA A 327 -12.79 2.41 5.90
CA ALA A 327 -11.73 2.36 4.88
C ALA A 327 -10.58 3.29 5.27
N VAL A 328 -9.36 2.77 5.17
CA VAL A 328 -8.12 3.46 5.54
C VAL A 328 -7.16 3.43 4.36
N ASP A 329 -6.64 4.61 3.98
CA ASP A 329 -5.60 4.71 2.95
C ASP A 329 -4.25 4.22 3.47
N SER A 330 -3.71 3.17 2.84
CA SER A 330 -2.39 2.61 3.17
C SER A 330 -1.22 3.48 2.69
N GLY A 331 -1.50 4.52 1.93
CA GLY A 331 -0.52 5.45 1.37
C GLY A 331 -0.07 5.12 -0.04
N SER A 332 0.35 6.18 -0.74
CA SER A 332 1.00 6.11 -2.04
C SER A 332 2.09 7.17 -2.14
N PHE A 333 3.23 6.82 -2.74
CA PHE A 333 4.44 7.62 -2.76
C PHE A 333 4.96 7.83 -4.18
N VAL A 334 5.22 9.06 -4.57
CA VAL A 334 5.89 9.35 -5.84
C VAL A 334 7.39 9.11 -5.66
N VAL A 335 7.93 8.20 -6.46
CA VAL A 335 9.34 7.82 -6.47
C VAL A 335 9.96 8.30 -7.77
N THR A 336 10.98 9.14 -7.64
CA THR A 336 11.75 9.74 -8.72
C THR A 336 13.22 9.39 -8.59
N LYS A 337 14.05 9.89 -9.48
CA LYS A 337 15.50 9.68 -9.41
C LYS A 337 16.13 10.23 -8.12
N GLU A 338 15.54 11.27 -7.56
CA GLU A 338 16.04 11.94 -6.36
C GLU A 338 15.84 11.12 -5.08
N ASN A 339 14.79 10.26 -5.02
CA ASN A 339 14.42 9.51 -3.81
C ASN A 339 14.34 7.99 -4.01
N VAL A 340 14.68 7.46 -5.18
CA VAL A 340 14.60 6.02 -5.46
C VAL A 340 15.54 5.16 -4.60
N ALA A 341 16.52 5.78 -3.95
CA ALA A 341 17.45 5.07 -3.07
C ALA A 341 16.84 4.77 -1.69
N ASP A 342 15.94 5.61 -1.21
CA ASP A 342 15.42 5.62 0.15
C ASP A 342 13.90 5.70 0.29
N TYR A 343 13.15 5.55 -0.83
CA TYR A 343 11.68 5.58 -0.82
C TYR A 343 11.04 4.59 0.17
N ASP A 344 11.72 3.47 0.45
CA ASP A 344 11.24 2.47 1.40
C ASP A 344 11.17 3.01 2.84
N THR A 345 11.99 4.01 3.16
CA THR A 345 11.93 4.71 4.44
C THR A 345 10.58 5.44 4.62
N ALA A 346 10.10 6.12 3.57
CA ALA A 346 8.79 6.78 3.60
C ALA A 346 7.64 5.76 3.75
N ARG A 347 7.74 4.61 3.07
CA ARG A 347 6.76 3.51 3.19
C ARG A 347 6.72 2.93 4.60
N LYS A 348 7.89 2.68 5.22
CA LYS A 348 8.00 2.22 6.61
C LYS A 348 7.46 3.24 7.61
N ALA A 349 7.77 4.52 7.42
CA ALA A 349 7.25 5.60 8.25
C ALA A 349 5.72 5.67 8.17
N LYS A 350 5.15 5.54 6.98
CA LYS A 350 3.68 5.49 6.81
C LYS A 350 3.06 4.27 7.48
N THR A 351 3.71 3.11 7.42
CA THR A 351 3.24 1.91 8.11
C THR A 351 3.21 2.12 9.63
N ALA A 352 4.25 2.74 10.21
CA ALA A 352 4.29 3.06 11.63
C ALA A 352 3.21 4.09 12.02
N GLU A 353 3.03 5.16 11.22
CA GLU A 353 1.94 6.14 11.38
C GLU A 353 0.57 5.46 11.39
N LEU A 354 0.32 4.55 10.45
CA LEU A 354 -0.94 3.84 10.35
C LEU A 354 -1.18 2.90 11.53
N LYS A 355 -0.15 2.18 12.01
CA LYS A 355 -0.27 1.38 13.24
C LYS A 355 -0.69 2.23 14.42
N LYS A 356 -0.05 3.40 14.59
CA LYS A 356 -0.43 4.35 15.62
C LYS A 356 -1.87 4.82 15.46
N LYS A 357 -2.28 5.17 14.24
CA LYS A 357 -3.67 5.56 13.94
C LYS A 357 -4.67 4.46 14.28
N PHE A 358 -4.37 3.20 13.93
CA PHE A 358 -5.23 2.09 14.33
C PHE A 358 -5.33 1.95 15.85
N ALA A 359 -4.20 2.02 16.56
CA ALA A 359 -4.18 1.91 18.02
C ALA A 359 -4.96 3.03 18.72
N ASP A 360 -4.76 4.27 18.30
CA ASP A 360 -5.29 5.45 19.01
C ASP A 360 -6.72 5.80 18.61
N GLU A 361 -7.04 5.65 17.31
CA GLU A 361 -8.28 6.23 16.74
C GLU A 361 -9.28 5.17 16.26
N LEU A 362 -8.84 4.02 15.77
CA LEU A 362 -9.71 3.07 15.07
C LEU A 362 -10.06 1.84 15.88
N LEU A 363 -9.22 1.49 16.85
CA LEU A 363 -9.44 0.35 17.74
C LEU A 363 -9.96 0.83 19.11
N ASN A 364 -10.85 0.04 19.70
CA ASN A 364 -11.24 0.11 21.10
C ASN A 364 -10.73 -1.15 21.78
N CYS A 365 -9.62 -1.02 22.50
CA CYS A 365 -8.95 -2.13 23.19
C CYS A 365 -9.24 -2.10 24.68
N ARG A 366 -9.31 -3.31 25.31
CA ARG A 366 -9.55 -3.51 26.74
C ARG A 366 -8.24 -3.58 27.49
#